data_ef3ebbbbfb8b1ba4b58b13420840ed54
#
_entry.id   ef3ebbbbfb8b1ba4b58b13420840ed54
#
_cell.length_a   1.000
_cell.length_b   1.000
_cell.length_c   1.000
_cell.angle_alpha   90.00
_cell.angle_beta   90.00
_cell.angle_gamma   90.00
#
_symmetry.space_group_name_H-M   'P 1'
#
loop_
_entity.id
_entity.type
_entity.pdbx_description
1 polymer ?
#
loop_
_entity_poly.entity_id
_entity_poly.type
_entity_poly.pdbx_seq_one_letter_code
_entity_poly.pdbx_strand_id
1 'polypeptide(L)'
;MYRDDMTDQIRRIAQMEAYLDEIAAAQKALDAAQAQYDAALARCSAAEAKFAELTDYYEGPLWRQDFEDDVAGKLPRDLKRGVLTEDAVYDLLAEDRRLTEQLEAHRRQLDSLLGAAARKKNAGGNV
;
A
#
# COMPACT_ATOMS: atom_id res chain seq x y z
N MET A 1 -50.30 -4.05 -22.23
CA MET A 1 -49.83 -3.02 -21.28
C MET A 1 -49.23 -3.63 -20.01
N TYR A 2 -49.90 -4.56 -19.38
CA TYR A 2 -49.37 -5.23 -18.17
C TYR A 2 -48.06 -6.02 -18.40
N ARG A 3 -47.92 -6.69 -19.56
CA ARG A 3 -46.70 -7.46 -19.86
C ARG A 3 -45.48 -6.59 -20.02
N ASP A 4 -45.61 -5.42 -20.64
CA ASP A 4 -44.50 -4.51 -20.90
C ASP A 4 -44.02 -3.89 -19.59
N ASP A 5 -44.93 -3.46 -18.72
CA ASP A 5 -44.59 -2.90 -17.40
C ASP A 5 -43.87 -3.93 -16.52
N MET A 6 -44.38 -5.17 -16.53
CA MET A 6 -43.77 -6.26 -15.77
C MET A 6 -42.40 -6.64 -16.31
N THR A 7 -42.24 -6.66 -17.64
CA THR A 7 -40.96 -6.97 -18.28
C THR A 7 -39.91 -5.89 -17.95
N ASP A 8 -40.31 -4.63 -18.02
CA ASP A 8 -39.41 -3.51 -17.66
C ASP A 8 -39.07 -3.54 -16.17
N GLN A 9 -40.01 -3.88 -15.33
CA GLN A 9 -39.80 -4.02 -13.90
C GLN A 9 -38.81 -5.14 -13.60
N ILE A 10 -38.98 -6.30 -14.20
CA ILE A 10 -38.07 -7.45 -14.04
C ILE A 10 -36.67 -7.10 -14.51
N ARG A 11 -36.55 -6.45 -15.66
CA ARG A 11 -35.28 -6.04 -16.22
C ARG A 11 -34.56 -5.06 -15.29
N ARG A 12 -35.29 -4.10 -14.75
CA ARG A 12 -34.77 -3.12 -13.80
C ARG A 12 -34.29 -3.80 -12.53
N ILE A 13 -35.08 -4.71 -11.97
CA ILE A 13 -34.69 -5.47 -10.78
C ILE A 13 -33.43 -6.30 -11.05
N ALA A 14 -33.39 -7.01 -12.17
CA ALA A 14 -32.24 -7.81 -12.55
C ALA A 14 -30.96 -6.94 -12.70
N GLN A 15 -31.11 -5.77 -13.28
CA GLN A 15 -30.00 -4.82 -13.43
C GLN A 15 -29.50 -4.35 -12.05
N MET A 16 -30.40 -4.00 -11.16
CA MET A 16 -30.04 -3.55 -9.81
C MET A 16 -29.42 -4.68 -8.97
N GLU A 17 -29.92 -5.90 -9.14
CA GLU A 17 -29.30 -7.08 -8.50
C GLU A 17 -27.87 -7.30 -9.01
N ALA A 18 -27.62 -7.13 -10.30
CA ALA A 18 -26.29 -7.23 -10.87
C ALA A 18 -25.35 -6.16 -10.30
N TYR A 19 -25.82 -4.94 -10.16
CA TYR A 19 -25.05 -3.85 -9.54
C TYR A 19 -24.75 -4.14 -8.08
N LEU A 20 -25.74 -4.63 -7.34
CA LEU A 20 -25.56 -5.01 -5.93
C LEU A 20 -24.44 -6.05 -5.78
N ASP A 21 -24.48 -7.09 -6.61
CA ASP A 21 -23.46 -8.16 -6.58
C ASP A 21 -22.08 -7.64 -6.93
N GLU A 22 -21.99 -6.79 -7.94
CA GLU A 22 -20.73 -6.22 -8.41
C GLU A 22 -20.10 -5.32 -7.35
N ILE A 23 -20.91 -4.47 -6.73
CA ILE A 23 -20.43 -3.56 -5.67
C ILE A 23 -20.01 -4.36 -4.44
N ALA A 24 -20.79 -5.36 -4.03
CA ALA A 24 -20.45 -6.21 -2.90
C ALA A 24 -19.14 -6.97 -3.13
N ALA A 25 -18.93 -7.46 -4.34
CA ALA A 25 -17.68 -8.14 -4.70
C ALA A 25 -16.49 -7.19 -4.66
N ALA A 26 -16.65 -5.96 -5.12
CA ALA A 26 -15.60 -4.94 -5.07
C ALA A 26 -15.24 -4.58 -3.63
N GLN A 27 -16.23 -4.43 -2.76
CA GLN A 27 -16.01 -4.15 -1.34
C GLN A 27 -15.26 -5.29 -0.65
N LYS A 28 -15.63 -6.52 -0.97
CA LYS A 28 -14.96 -7.71 -0.42
C LYS A 28 -13.50 -7.78 -0.86
N ALA A 29 -13.21 -7.45 -2.12
CA ALA A 29 -11.85 -7.40 -2.63
C ALA A 29 -11.01 -6.35 -1.91
N LEU A 30 -11.59 -5.18 -1.65
CA LEU A 30 -10.91 -4.11 -0.94
C LEU A 30 -10.64 -4.49 0.52
N ASP A 31 -11.59 -5.16 1.17
CA ASP A 31 -11.42 -5.65 2.54
C ASP A 31 -10.26 -6.63 2.63
N ALA A 32 -10.16 -7.57 1.68
CA ALA A 32 -9.04 -8.51 1.61
C ALA A 32 -7.70 -7.80 1.39
N ALA A 33 -7.67 -6.79 0.53
CA ALA A 33 -6.47 -5.99 0.28
C ALA A 33 -6.04 -5.22 1.53
N GLN A 34 -7.00 -4.72 2.31
CA GLN A 34 -6.72 -4.03 3.57
C GLN A 34 -6.06 -4.95 4.58
N ALA A 35 -6.51 -6.20 4.68
CA ALA A 35 -5.90 -7.18 5.57
C ALA A 35 -4.43 -7.44 5.21
N GLN A 36 -4.12 -7.54 3.91
CA GLN A 36 -2.74 -7.67 3.44
C GLN A 36 -1.90 -6.42 3.74
N TYR A 37 -2.50 -5.25 3.58
CA TYR A 37 -1.86 -3.98 3.90
C TYR A 37 -1.52 -3.89 5.39
N ASP A 38 -2.45 -4.27 6.26
CA ASP A 38 -2.23 -4.27 7.71
C ASP A 38 -1.08 -5.20 8.10
N ALA A 39 -1.01 -6.39 7.49
CA ALA A 39 0.09 -7.32 7.71
C ALA A 39 1.44 -6.75 7.25
N ALA A 40 1.45 -6.08 6.11
CA ALA A 40 2.66 -5.42 5.59
C ALA A 40 3.12 -4.28 6.51
N LEU A 41 2.20 -3.47 7.02
CA LEU A 41 2.50 -2.41 7.98
C LEU A 41 3.11 -2.98 9.27
N ALA A 42 2.59 -4.10 9.75
CA ALA A 42 3.13 -4.76 10.94
C ALA A 42 4.58 -5.19 10.72
N ARG A 43 4.91 -5.68 9.53
CA ARG A 43 6.29 -6.04 9.18
C ARG A 43 7.21 -4.82 9.14
N CYS A 44 6.75 -3.71 8.58
CA CYS A 44 7.52 -2.45 8.56
C CYS A 44 7.73 -1.93 9.98
N SER A 45 6.70 -1.99 10.82
CA SER A 45 6.80 -1.57 12.22
C SER A 45 7.81 -2.42 12.99
N ALA A 46 7.82 -3.74 12.77
CA ALA A 46 8.78 -4.65 13.39
C ALA A 46 10.22 -4.40 12.90
N ALA A 47 10.39 -3.88 11.70
CA ALA A 47 11.70 -3.58 11.13
C ALA A 47 12.22 -2.19 11.48
N GLU A 48 11.43 -1.34 12.10
CA GLU A 48 11.77 0.07 12.36
C GLU A 48 13.07 0.23 13.15
N ALA A 49 13.23 -0.52 14.23
CA ALA A 49 14.43 -0.47 15.06
C ALA A 49 15.67 -0.94 14.28
N LYS A 50 15.51 -1.95 13.43
CA LYS A 50 16.59 -2.45 12.58
C LYS A 50 16.97 -1.44 11.52
N PHE A 51 16.01 -0.71 10.99
CA PHE A 51 16.26 0.34 10.01
C PHE A 51 17.07 1.47 10.63
N ALA A 52 16.73 1.90 11.84
CA ALA A 52 17.50 2.92 12.57
C ALA A 52 18.93 2.46 12.82
N GLU A 53 19.12 1.21 13.24
CA GLU A 53 20.46 0.65 13.47
C GLU A 53 21.27 0.56 12.18
N LEU A 54 20.63 0.18 11.08
CA LEU A 54 21.27 0.13 9.77
C LEU A 54 21.71 1.52 9.31
N THR A 55 20.88 2.54 9.51
CA THR A 55 21.19 3.92 9.14
C THR A 55 22.36 4.45 9.99
N ASP A 56 22.36 4.17 11.28
CA ASP A 56 23.46 4.55 12.18
C ASP A 56 24.77 3.90 11.76
N TYR A 57 24.74 2.63 11.39
CA TYR A 57 25.90 1.93 10.86
C TYR A 57 26.44 2.60 9.60
N TYR A 58 25.55 2.86 8.63
CA TYR A 58 25.90 3.44 7.33
C TYR A 58 26.54 4.82 7.47
N GLU A 59 26.08 5.62 8.42
CA GLU A 59 26.62 6.97 8.67
C GLU A 59 27.85 6.97 9.57
N GLY A 60 28.18 5.83 10.16
CA GLY A 60 29.25 5.72 11.15
C GLY A 60 30.60 5.32 10.57
N PRO A 61 31.65 5.35 11.41
CA PRO A 61 33.01 5.02 10.98
C PRO A 61 33.22 3.54 10.68
N LEU A 62 32.42 2.65 11.27
CA LEU A 62 32.53 1.21 11.05
C LEU A 62 32.17 0.81 9.62
N TRP A 63 31.14 1.45 9.05
CA TRP A 63 30.76 1.19 7.65
C TRP A 63 31.93 1.55 6.71
N ARG A 64 32.57 2.69 6.94
CA ARG A 64 33.69 3.13 6.11
C ARG A 64 34.84 2.15 6.20
N GLN A 65 35.17 1.69 7.40
CA GLN A 65 36.24 0.71 7.60
C GLN A 65 35.92 -0.61 6.91
N ASP A 66 34.66 -1.10 7.05
CA ASP A 66 34.25 -2.34 6.43
C ASP A 66 34.26 -2.23 4.90
N PHE A 67 33.86 -1.10 4.37
CA PHE A 67 33.91 -0.81 2.94
C PHE A 67 35.37 -0.83 2.43
N GLU A 68 36.27 -0.15 3.11
CA GLU A 68 37.68 -0.11 2.73
C GLU A 68 38.33 -1.49 2.80
N ASP A 69 38.02 -2.27 3.81
CA ASP A 69 38.52 -3.63 3.93
C ASP A 69 37.97 -4.56 2.84
N ASP A 70 36.75 -4.34 2.43
CA ASP A 70 36.17 -5.07 1.29
C ASP A 70 36.89 -4.74 -0.02
N VAL A 71 37.10 -3.47 -0.28
CA VAL A 71 37.85 -3.01 -1.47
C VAL A 71 39.27 -3.58 -1.47
N ALA A 72 39.91 -3.67 -0.29
CA ALA A 72 41.22 -4.23 -0.15
C ALA A 72 41.29 -5.76 -0.26
N GLY A 73 40.14 -6.43 -0.40
CA GLY A 73 40.10 -7.88 -0.52
C GLY A 73 40.34 -8.63 0.79
N LYS A 74 40.17 -7.98 1.93
CA LYS A 74 40.39 -8.59 3.25
C LYS A 74 39.25 -9.45 3.76
N LEU A 75 38.06 -9.30 3.18
CA LEU A 75 36.86 -10.00 3.62
C LEU A 75 36.64 -11.28 2.82
N PRO A 76 35.96 -12.31 3.40
CA PRO A 76 35.67 -13.54 2.67
C PRO A 76 34.85 -13.31 1.40
N ARG A 77 35.14 -14.08 0.34
CA ARG A 77 34.47 -13.93 -0.96
C ARG A 77 32.99 -14.28 -0.90
N ASP A 78 32.62 -15.23 -0.04
CA ASP A 78 31.25 -15.71 0.10
C ASP A 78 30.37 -14.85 1.02
N LEU A 79 30.95 -13.82 1.62
CA LEU A 79 30.21 -12.88 2.46
C LEU A 79 29.23 -12.07 1.60
N LYS A 80 27.96 -12.01 2.04
CA LYS A 80 26.98 -11.15 1.43
C LYS A 80 27.31 -9.70 1.77
N ARG A 81 27.51 -8.87 0.75
CA ARG A 81 28.07 -7.52 0.92
C ARG A 81 27.24 -6.40 0.31
N GLY A 82 25.92 -6.64 0.11
CA GLY A 82 25.04 -5.61 -0.42
C GLY A 82 25.03 -4.33 0.42
N VAL A 83 25.18 -4.46 1.74
CA VAL A 83 25.23 -3.33 2.67
C VAL A 83 26.48 -2.45 2.49
N LEU A 84 27.52 -2.98 1.85
CA LEU A 84 28.76 -2.26 1.60
C LEU A 84 28.77 -1.49 0.29
N THR A 85 27.61 -1.44 -0.41
CA THR A 85 27.44 -0.54 -1.55
C THR A 85 26.98 0.82 -1.07
N GLU A 86 27.47 1.89 -1.70
CA GLU A 86 27.15 3.26 -1.30
C GLU A 86 25.66 3.58 -1.41
N ASP A 87 24.95 2.89 -2.31
CA ASP A 87 23.56 3.20 -2.63
C ASP A 87 22.54 2.40 -1.81
N ALA A 88 22.96 1.35 -1.08
CA ALA A 88 22.02 0.42 -0.46
C ALA A 88 21.02 1.10 0.49
N VAL A 89 21.52 1.91 1.44
CA VAL A 89 20.66 2.61 2.40
C VAL A 89 19.97 3.80 1.75
N TYR A 90 20.65 4.48 0.83
CA TYR A 90 20.06 5.59 0.08
C TYR A 90 18.82 5.10 -0.71
N ASP A 91 18.93 3.96 -1.37
CA ASP A 91 17.84 3.38 -2.15
C ASP A 91 16.65 3.01 -1.25
N LEU A 92 16.90 2.50 -0.04
CA LEU A 92 15.83 2.22 0.92
C LEU A 92 15.11 3.48 1.37
N LEU A 93 15.84 4.57 1.60
CA LEU A 93 15.24 5.86 1.98
C LEU A 93 14.40 6.43 0.84
N ALA A 94 14.88 6.33 -0.39
CA ALA A 94 14.14 6.76 -1.57
C ALA A 94 12.86 5.95 -1.75
N GLU A 95 12.92 4.64 -1.51
CA GLU A 95 11.77 3.74 -1.60
C GLU A 95 10.72 4.06 -0.53
N ASP A 96 11.14 4.35 0.70
CA ASP A 96 10.22 4.79 1.76
C ASP A 96 9.46 6.04 1.36
N ARG A 97 10.15 7.01 0.79
CA ARG A 97 9.54 8.25 0.33
C ARG A 97 8.52 7.98 -0.78
N ARG A 98 8.89 7.17 -1.75
CA ARG A 98 8.03 6.79 -2.85
C ARG A 98 6.75 6.11 -2.36
N LEU A 99 6.89 5.14 -1.44
CA LEU A 99 5.77 4.41 -0.86
C LEU A 99 4.85 5.34 -0.06
N THR A 100 5.42 6.22 0.74
CA THR A 100 4.63 7.17 1.54
C THR A 100 3.79 8.08 0.64
N GLU A 101 4.37 8.64 -0.41
CA GLU A 101 3.67 9.49 -1.36
C GLU A 101 2.55 8.73 -2.08
N GLN A 102 2.83 7.50 -2.48
CA GLN A 102 1.89 6.66 -3.20
C GLN A 102 0.70 6.25 -2.31
N LEU A 103 0.97 5.89 -1.06
CA LEU A 103 -0.07 5.53 -0.10
C LEU A 103 -0.96 6.72 0.28
N GLU A 104 -0.38 7.91 0.40
CA GLU A 104 -1.16 9.14 0.61
C GLU A 104 -2.08 9.42 -0.58
N ALA A 105 -1.61 9.21 -1.80
CA ALA A 105 -2.43 9.36 -3.00
C ALA A 105 -3.58 8.35 -3.00
N HIS A 106 -3.32 7.11 -2.61
CA HIS A 106 -4.37 6.08 -2.48
C HIS A 106 -5.40 6.45 -1.43
N ARG A 107 -4.96 6.98 -0.29
CA ARG A 107 -5.87 7.43 0.77
C ARG A 107 -6.83 8.50 0.25
N ARG A 108 -6.33 9.49 -0.47
CA ARG A 108 -7.15 10.54 -1.07
C ARG A 108 -8.16 9.97 -2.07
N GLN A 109 -7.72 9.00 -2.86
CA GLN A 109 -8.58 8.31 -3.82
C GLN A 109 -9.70 7.55 -3.12
N LEU A 110 -9.40 6.86 -2.02
CA LEU A 110 -10.40 6.15 -1.22
C LEU A 110 -11.43 7.11 -0.63
N ASP A 111 -10.99 8.25 -0.09
CA ASP A 111 -11.90 9.27 0.43
C ASP A 111 -12.87 9.76 -0.65
N SER A 112 -12.37 9.96 -1.86
CA SER A 112 -13.17 10.39 -3.00
C SER A 112 -14.20 9.33 -3.41
N LEU A 113 -13.79 8.06 -3.46
CA LEU A 113 -14.64 6.96 -3.96
C LEU A 113 -15.65 6.47 -2.91
N LEU A 114 -15.17 6.12 -1.72
CA LEU A 114 -16.00 5.48 -0.70
C LEU A 114 -16.89 6.47 0.04
N GLY A 115 -16.44 7.70 0.20
CA GLY A 115 -17.20 8.74 0.88
C GLY A 115 -18.26 9.43 0.03
N ALA A 116 -18.20 9.30 -1.30
CA ALA A 116 -19.06 10.06 -2.21
C ALA A 116 -20.55 9.73 -2.02
N ALA A 117 -20.90 8.45 -1.94
CA ALA A 117 -22.30 8.02 -1.77
C ALA A 117 -22.86 8.44 -0.40
N ALA A 118 -22.05 8.30 0.65
CA ALA A 118 -22.46 8.70 2.00
C ALA A 118 -22.65 10.23 2.10
N ARG A 119 -21.75 11.00 1.49
CA ARG A 119 -21.88 12.47 1.45
C ARG A 119 -23.12 12.91 0.70
N LYS A 120 -23.40 12.28 -0.44
CA LYS A 120 -24.59 12.56 -1.23
C LYS A 120 -25.88 12.26 -0.45
N LYS A 121 -25.94 11.13 0.25
CA LYS A 121 -27.07 10.75 1.09
C LYS A 121 -27.28 11.74 2.24
N ASN A 122 -26.22 12.17 2.90
CA ASN A 122 -26.31 13.13 4.01
C ASN A 122 -26.78 14.50 3.53
N ALA A 123 -26.31 14.97 2.37
CA ALA A 123 -26.74 16.22 1.79
C ALA A 123 -28.23 16.17 1.42
N GLY A 124 -28.71 15.04 0.86
CA GLY A 124 -30.12 14.83 0.53
C GLY A 124 -31.00 14.65 1.77
N GLY A 125 -30.47 14.09 2.85
CA GLY A 125 -31.21 13.81 4.07
C GLY A 125 -31.53 15.05 4.91
N ASN A 126 -30.90 16.17 4.62
CA ASN A 126 -31.09 17.41 5.35
C ASN A 126 -32.16 18.33 4.75
N VAL A 127 -32.87 17.84 3.73
CA VAL A 127 -33.91 18.62 3.07
C VAL A 127 -35.31 18.39 3.70
#